data_988cd123d586cddd1b7f25a943e658da
#
_entry.id   988cd123d586cddd1b7f25a943e658da
#
_cell.length_a   1.000
_cell.length_b   1.000
_cell.length_c   1.000
_cell.angle_alpha   90.00
_cell.angle_beta   90.00
_cell.angle_gamma   90.00
#
_symmetry.space_group_name_H-M   'P 1'
#
loop_
_entity.id
_entity.type
_entity.pdbx_description
1 polymer ?
#
loop_
_entity_poly.entity_id
_entity_poly.type
_entity_poly.pdbx_seq_one_letter_code
_entity_poly.pdbx_strand_id
1 'polypeptide(L)'
;MKKLLFLCACLLVLASPLRAVAAPPEIIVVRIYEGTHTTIILTRGEGKSEKIEVENGVTDKKLTQASESYYKVFERLYQEGYALQSTFSTTYSANVGFTTLLFVKSH
;
A
#
# COMPACT_ATOMS: atom_id res chain seq x y z
N MET A 1 47.87 -17.86 -14.92
CA MET A 1 47.07 -16.91 -15.66
C MET A 1 45.61 -17.22 -15.65
N LYS A 2 45.21 -18.44 -15.96
CA LYS A 2 43.79 -18.81 -15.94
C LYS A 2 43.15 -18.67 -14.56
N LYS A 3 43.92 -18.92 -13.49
CA LYS A 3 43.41 -18.79 -12.13
C LYS A 3 43.15 -17.34 -11.75
N LEU A 4 43.93 -16.41 -12.24
CA LEU A 4 43.72 -14.98 -11.98
C LEU A 4 42.46 -14.46 -12.65
N LEU A 5 42.21 -14.87 -13.89
CA LEU A 5 41.00 -14.49 -14.59
C LEU A 5 39.78 -15.05 -13.90
N PHE A 6 39.84 -16.27 -13.41
CA PHE A 6 38.73 -16.90 -12.68
C PHE A 6 38.43 -16.16 -11.38
N LEU A 7 39.46 -15.74 -10.65
CA LEU A 7 39.27 -14.98 -9.42
C LEU A 7 38.59 -13.62 -9.66
N CYS A 8 38.96 -12.94 -10.73
CA CYS A 8 38.32 -11.67 -11.08
C CYS A 8 36.87 -11.86 -11.41
N ALA A 9 36.52 -12.90 -12.13
CA ALA A 9 35.11 -13.20 -12.45
C ALA A 9 34.30 -13.48 -11.19
N CYS A 10 34.87 -14.20 -10.24
CA CYS A 10 34.19 -14.49 -8.97
C CYS A 10 33.94 -13.23 -8.17
N LEU A 11 34.87 -12.30 -8.14
CA LEU A 11 34.71 -11.03 -7.44
C LEU A 11 33.61 -10.19 -8.05
N LEU A 12 33.48 -10.16 -9.37
CA LEU A 12 32.43 -9.44 -10.06
C LEU A 12 31.04 -10.04 -9.74
N VAL A 13 30.95 -11.34 -9.71
CA VAL A 13 29.68 -12.03 -9.39
C VAL A 13 29.26 -11.74 -7.95
N LEU A 14 30.18 -11.70 -7.01
CA LEU A 14 29.85 -11.40 -5.62
C LEU A 14 29.40 -9.95 -5.42
N ALA A 15 29.93 -9.02 -6.20
CA ALA A 15 29.52 -7.63 -6.10
C ALA A 15 28.10 -7.36 -6.66
N SER A 16 27.70 -8.08 -7.71
CA SER A 16 26.44 -7.86 -8.39
C SER A 16 25.20 -8.12 -7.51
N PRO A 17 25.12 -9.20 -6.74
CA PRO A 17 23.94 -9.48 -5.91
C PRO A 17 23.64 -8.41 -4.87
N LEU A 18 24.66 -7.76 -4.33
CA LEU A 18 24.48 -6.72 -3.33
C LEU A 18 23.74 -5.51 -3.90
N ARG A 19 23.99 -5.18 -5.15
CA ARG A 19 23.27 -4.08 -5.80
C ARG A 19 21.85 -4.47 -6.16
N ALA A 20 21.63 -5.70 -6.58
CA ALA A 20 20.31 -6.16 -6.98
C ALA A 20 19.32 -6.17 -5.82
N VAL A 21 19.78 -6.33 -4.58
CA VAL A 21 18.92 -6.39 -3.39
C VAL A 21 18.64 -5.01 -2.81
N ALA A 22 19.24 -3.96 -3.35
CA ALA A 22 19.16 -2.63 -2.76
C ALA A 22 17.85 -1.90 -3.00
N ALA A 23 17.01 -2.36 -3.91
CA ALA A 23 15.74 -1.69 -4.20
C ALA A 23 14.70 -1.99 -3.11
N PRO A 24 14.21 -0.98 -2.38
CA PRO A 24 13.18 -1.20 -1.38
C PRO A 24 11.84 -1.51 -2.06
N PRO A 25 10.93 -2.20 -1.37
CA PRO A 25 9.58 -2.41 -1.90
C PRO A 25 8.84 -1.08 -2.00
N GLU A 26 7.90 -1.00 -2.93
CA GLU A 26 7.00 0.14 -3.02
C GLU A 26 5.89 -0.02 -1.99
N ILE A 27 5.52 1.08 -1.36
CA ILE A 27 4.46 1.06 -0.35
C ILE A 27 3.39 2.08 -0.68
N ILE A 28 2.16 1.74 -0.28
CA ILE A 28 1.03 2.66 -0.32
C ILE A 28 0.38 2.61 1.05
N VAL A 29 0.12 3.78 1.61
CA VAL A 29 -0.62 3.91 2.86
C VAL A 29 -2.03 4.33 2.52
N VAL A 30 -3.01 3.55 3.00
CA VAL A 30 -4.42 3.87 2.83
C VAL A 30 -5.00 4.16 4.21
N ARG A 31 -5.55 5.35 4.39
CA ARG A 31 -6.23 5.70 5.64
C ARG A 31 -7.71 5.91 5.36
N ILE A 32 -8.52 5.28 6.16
CA ILE A 32 -9.97 5.38 6.06
C ILE A 32 -10.49 6.07 7.32
N TYR A 33 -11.10 7.21 7.13
CA TYR A 33 -11.77 7.94 8.19
C TYR A 33 -13.27 7.66 8.08
N GLU A 34 -13.84 7.09 9.12
CA GLU A 34 -15.27 6.81 9.19
C GLU A 34 -15.88 7.64 10.31
N GLY A 35 -16.73 8.57 9.95
CA GLY A 35 -17.35 9.48 10.90
C GLY A 35 -18.55 10.16 10.25
N THR A 36 -18.69 11.46 10.48
CA THR A 36 -19.75 12.25 9.83
C THR A 36 -19.66 12.15 8.31
N HIS A 37 -18.44 12.14 7.79
CA HIS A 37 -18.14 11.88 6.39
C HIS A 37 -17.13 10.75 6.34
N THR A 38 -17.26 9.86 5.39
CA THR A 38 -16.28 8.78 5.20
C THR A 38 -15.34 9.17 4.08
N THR A 39 -14.06 9.14 4.37
CA THR A 39 -13.02 9.58 3.43
C THR A 39 -11.90 8.57 3.40
N ILE A 40 -11.43 8.25 2.20
CA ILE A 40 -10.27 7.41 2.00
C ILE A 40 -9.14 8.29 1.50
N ILE A 41 -7.98 8.25 2.17
CA ILE A 41 -6.77 8.92 1.72
C ILE A 41 -5.78 7.84 1.29
N LEU A 42 -5.39 7.88 0.04
CA LEU A 42 -4.45 6.94 -0.53
C LEU A 42 -3.15 7.69 -0.81
N THR A 43 -2.07 7.31 -0.14
CA THR A 43 -0.79 8.00 -0.22
C THR A 43 0.26 7.09 -0.83
N ARG A 44 0.83 7.52 -1.94
CA ARG A 44 1.87 6.80 -2.67
C ARG A 44 3.27 7.32 -2.37
N GLY A 45 3.36 8.46 -1.69
CA GLY A 45 4.63 9.09 -1.33
C GLY A 45 4.36 10.48 -0.79
N GLU A 46 5.40 11.17 -0.36
CA GLU A 46 5.26 12.53 0.12
C GLU A 46 4.69 13.43 -0.98
N GLY A 47 3.63 14.16 -0.66
CA GLY A 47 2.96 15.01 -1.62
C GLY A 47 2.15 14.28 -2.68
N LYS A 48 1.99 12.96 -2.56
CA LYS A 48 1.29 12.14 -3.54
C LYS A 48 0.10 11.43 -2.89
N SER A 49 -0.84 12.21 -2.42
CA SER A 49 -2.06 11.69 -1.80
C SER A 49 -3.27 11.96 -2.67
N GLU A 50 -4.16 10.98 -2.69
CA GLU A 50 -5.43 11.04 -3.38
C GLU A 50 -6.54 10.91 -2.34
N LYS A 51 -7.52 11.81 -2.40
CA LYS A 51 -8.65 11.80 -1.49
C LYS A 51 -9.88 11.28 -2.22
N ILE A 52 -10.54 10.31 -1.63
CA ILE A 52 -11.76 9.70 -2.19
C ILE A 52 -12.87 9.85 -1.18
N GLU A 53 -13.92 10.57 -1.55
CA GLU A 53 -15.11 10.69 -0.73
C GLU A 53 -15.99 9.46 -0.93
N VAL A 54 -16.52 8.94 0.17
CA VAL A 54 -17.32 7.73 0.17
C VAL A 54 -18.72 8.07 0.67
N GLU A 55 -19.73 7.49 0.06
CA GLU A 55 -21.11 7.66 0.51
C GLU A 55 -21.25 7.24 1.96
N ASN A 56 -21.94 8.04 2.76
CA ASN A 56 -22.05 7.82 4.19
C ASN A 56 -23.53 7.68 4.58
N GLY A 57 -23.81 6.77 5.49
CA GLY A 57 -25.14 6.53 6.00
C GLY A 57 -25.35 5.08 6.37
N VAL A 58 -26.52 4.80 6.96
CA VAL A 58 -26.84 3.46 7.50
C VAL A 58 -27.95 2.75 6.73
N THR A 59 -28.45 3.34 5.63
CA THR A 59 -29.40 2.64 4.77
C THR A 59 -28.68 1.55 3.98
N ASP A 60 -29.41 0.52 3.58
CA ASP A 60 -28.82 -0.57 2.79
C ASP A 60 -28.14 -0.05 1.53
N LYS A 61 -28.76 0.90 0.86
CA LYS A 61 -28.20 1.51 -0.35
C LYS A 61 -26.84 2.19 -0.06
N LYS A 62 -26.78 2.98 1.01
CA LYS A 62 -25.55 3.73 1.34
C LYS A 62 -24.45 2.81 1.85
N LEU A 63 -24.80 1.79 2.62
CA LEU A 63 -23.82 0.79 3.07
C LEU A 63 -23.26 0.02 1.88
N THR A 64 -24.09 -0.33 0.92
CA THR A 64 -23.66 -1.02 -0.29
C THR A 64 -22.74 -0.14 -1.12
N GLN A 65 -23.10 1.14 -1.30
CA GLN A 65 -22.28 2.09 -2.05
C GLN A 65 -20.90 2.27 -1.39
N ALA A 66 -20.86 2.34 -0.07
CA ALA A 66 -19.59 2.45 0.66
C ALA A 66 -18.72 1.21 0.45
N SER A 67 -19.31 0.02 0.56
CA SER A 67 -18.59 -1.23 0.33
C SER A 67 -18.03 -1.31 -1.09
N GLU A 68 -18.82 -0.91 -2.06
CA GLU A 68 -18.36 -0.90 -3.46
C GLU A 68 -17.24 0.10 -3.70
N SER A 69 -17.26 1.23 -2.99
CA SER A 69 -16.17 2.21 -3.07
C SER A 69 -14.87 1.63 -2.52
N TYR A 70 -14.93 0.94 -1.39
CA TYR A 70 -13.76 0.24 -0.83
C TYR A 70 -13.27 -0.83 -1.80
N TYR A 71 -14.17 -1.59 -2.36
CA TYR A 71 -13.83 -2.63 -3.31
C TYR A 71 -13.04 -2.08 -4.50
N LYS A 72 -13.51 -0.97 -5.08
CA LYS A 72 -12.84 -0.35 -6.23
C LYS A 72 -11.41 0.08 -5.89
N VAL A 73 -11.21 0.64 -4.71
CA VAL A 73 -9.87 1.07 -4.28
C VAL A 73 -8.96 -0.13 -4.14
N PHE A 74 -9.40 -1.17 -3.42
CA PHE A 74 -8.58 -2.34 -3.18
C PHE A 74 -8.33 -3.14 -4.45
N GLU A 75 -9.33 -3.27 -5.31
CA GLU A 75 -9.16 -3.93 -6.61
C GLU A 75 -8.09 -3.24 -7.42
N ARG A 76 -8.11 -1.91 -7.47
CA ARG A 76 -7.10 -1.14 -8.19
C ARG A 76 -5.70 -1.43 -7.66
N LEU A 77 -5.54 -1.46 -6.34
CA LEU A 77 -4.23 -1.73 -5.74
C LEU A 77 -3.74 -3.14 -6.04
N TYR A 78 -4.63 -4.14 -5.96
CA TYR A 78 -4.26 -5.50 -6.31
C TYR A 78 -3.90 -5.64 -7.79
N GLN A 79 -4.60 -4.94 -8.67
CA GLN A 79 -4.27 -4.94 -10.10
C GLN A 79 -2.91 -4.31 -10.36
N GLU A 80 -2.50 -3.34 -9.55
CA GLU A 80 -1.18 -2.73 -9.64
C GLU A 80 -0.08 -3.59 -9.01
N GLY A 81 -0.44 -4.71 -8.40
CA GLY A 81 0.52 -5.63 -7.81
C GLY A 81 0.78 -5.45 -6.33
N TYR A 82 -0.01 -4.64 -5.65
CA TYR A 82 0.11 -4.44 -4.21
C TYR A 82 -0.68 -5.48 -3.44
N ALA A 83 -0.17 -5.84 -2.27
CA ALA A 83 -0.85 -6.74 -1.34
C ALA A 83 -0.90 -6.10 0.04
N LEU A 84 -1.97 -6.36 0.77
CA LEU A 84 -2.12 -5.86 2.14
C LEU A 84 -1.11 -6.56 3.04
N GLN A 85 -0.28 -5.78 3.72
CA GLN A 85 0.71 -6.31 4.65
C GLN A 85 0.25 -6.20 6.10
N SER A 86 -0.33 -5.07 6.48
CA SER A 86 -0.82 -4.88 7.83
C SER A 86 -1.92 -3.84 7.87
N THR A 87 -2.70 -3.89 8.94
CA THR A 87 -3.78 -2.94 9.17
C THR A 87 -3.89 -2.68 10.67
N PHE A 88 -4.23 -1.45 11.03
CA PHE A 88 -4.56 -1.13 12.40
C PHE A 88 -5.66 -0.08 12.43
N SER A 89 -6.47 -0.13 13.47
CA SER A 89 -7.61 0.75 13.64
C SER A 89 -7.52 1.47 14.98
N THR A 90 -7.99 2.71 14.99
CA THR A 90 -8.06 3.52 16.19
C THR A 90 -9.46 4.11 16.28
N THR A 91 -10.10 3.95 17.45
CA THR A 91 -11.37 4.58 17.72
C THR A 91 -11.11 5.91 18.40
N TYR A 92 -11.51 6.98 17.77
CA TYR A 92 -11.32 8.32 18.31
C TYR A 92 -12.46 8.72 19.24
N SER A 93 -13.69 8.33 18.87
CA SER A 93 -14.87 8.55 19.68
C SER A 93 -15.88 7.45 19.34
N ALA A 94 -17.07 7.49 19.98
CA ALA A 94 -18.09 6.48 19.74
C ALA A 94 -18.52 6.41 18.27
N ASN A 95 -18.41 7.51 17.52
CA ASN A 95 -18.88 7.60 16.14
C ASN A 95 -17.78 7.89 15.12
N VAL A 96 -16.52 7.89 15.53
CA VAL A 96 -15.41 8.23 14.64
C VAL A 96 -14.30 7.20 14.77
N GLY A 97 -13.92 6.63 13.66
CA GLY A 97 -12.83 5.66 13.62
C GLY A 97 -11.87 5.94 12.49
N PHE A 98 -10.63 5.52 12.69
CA PHE A 98 -9.59 5.55 11.67
C PHE A 98 -9.07 4.15 11.45
N THR A 99 -8.93 3.76 10.20
CA THR A 99 -8.26 2.52 9.82
C THR A 99 -7.10 2.85 8.91
N THR A 100 -5.94 2.33 9.22
CA THR A 100 -4.76 2.50 8.38
C THR A 100 -4.34 1.14 7.82
N LEU A 101 -4.16 1.09 6.52
CA LEU A 101 -3.76 -0.13 5.82
C LEU A 101 -2.44 0.13 5.12
N LEU A 102 -1.52 -0.81 5.24
CA LEU A 102 -0.24 -0.76 4.54
C LEU A 102 -0.25 -1.79 3.42
N PHE A 103 -0.14 -1.32 2.20
CA PHE A 103 -0.02 -2.14 1.00
C PHE A 103 1.40 -2.10 0.50
N VAL A 104 1.91 -3.25 0.08
CA VAL A 104 3.30 -3.38 -0.36
C VAL A 104 3.34 -4.13 -1.68
N LYS A 105 4.20 -3.66 -2.56
CA LYS A 105 4.52 -4.33 -3.81
C LYS A 105 5.99 -4.67 -3.82
N SER A 106 6.30 -5.95 -3.93
CA SER A 106 7.67 -6.43 -4.03
C SER A 106 8.19 -6.31 -5.45
N HIS A 107 9.45 -5.98 -5.58
CA HIS A 107 10.12 -5.93 -6.88
C HIS A 107 10.69 -7.27 -7.30
#